data_8d1c8d0d433f7264fe3eb54e00010c6e
#
_entry.id   8d1c8d0d433f7264fe3eb54e00010c6e
#
_cell.length_a   1.000
_cell.length_b   1.000
_cell.length_c   1.000
_cell.angle_alpha   90.00
_cell.angle_beta   90.00
_cell.angle_gamma   90.00
#
_symmetry.space_group_name_H-M   'P 1'
#
loop_
_entity.id
_entity.type
_entity.pdbx_description
1 polymer ?
#
loop_
_entity_poly.entity_id
_entity_poly.type
_entity_poly.pdbx_seq_one_letter_code
_entity_poly.pdbx_strand_id
1 'polypeptide(L)'
;QRQMCIRDSLVTALSAATVFSGCNKKVDYDVDGDGSSENSGSGDSGALASRLGIPESYEGDIEVGDSGLKSIKIKDDDISIPSSDSMSIINYKSNTFDNAYKQKVCEAVFDKSKGIYVYDWEHQTKSDLQSQIDSFQAMLEEAKASGDTETESYCNEYISYLEDEMTNATDERTGAGDYSATDFIGNIGDYEYMLSFSDSEEGLGANFELSYYPSEGLINYKPHEGATYVYAYDAQYGDEDVDESMPNSCTFTQDEAVSLAQEFLSSCGIDDVIPTYTSQLLWEYYDTSYDVVATEYDGYIMTFGRSVNGTAPYSADLSMVDSLSSDDDVWYDSTSETFTIQVDSNGVINASCYPLLAPTGDEQKNVELMSWKDLLSALNKNVPAYYTENKTSYNDIEYNDVRLTYYCMKDESQENIYQYVPVWIFAQADEEDGTYDYDYPVQAIMVLSLI
;
A
#
# COMPACT_ATOMS: atom_id res chain seq x y z
N GLN A 1 -2.06 -30.83 -17.21
CA GLN A 1 -1.62 -30.61 -15.80
C GLN A 1 -0.23 -29.94 -15.69
N ARG A 2 0.71 -30.15 -16.65
CA ARG A 2 2.00 -29.44 -16.67
C ARG A 2 1.88 -28.02 -17.25
N GLN A 3 0.97 -27.79 -18.17
CA GLN A 3 0.70 -26.46 -18.75
C GLN A 3 0.10 -25.46 -17.76
N MET A 4 -0.65 -25.91 -16.76
CA MET A 4 -1.19 -25.04 -15.70
C MET A 4 -0.10 -24.47 -14.78
N CYS A 5 0.98 -25.21 -14.52
CA CYS A 5 2.04 -24.73 -13.60
C CYS A 5 2.95 -23.64 -14.20
N ILE A 6 3.04 -23.53 -15.52
CA ILE A 6 3.86 -22.51 -16.18
C ILE A 6 3.09 -21.17 -16.25
N ARG A 7 1.78 -21.21 -16.41
CA ARG A 7 0.91 -20.03 -16.38
C ARG A 7 0.91 -19.33 -15.01
N ASP A 8 0.91 -20.10 -13.92
CA ASP A 8 0.86 -19.53 -12.56
C ASP A 8 2.21 -18.92 -12.10
N SER A 9 3.32 -19.30 -12.73
CA SER A 9 4.64 -18.82 -12.30
C SER A 9 4.97 -17.42 -12.80
N LEU A 10 4.42 -16.98 -13.93
CA LEU A 10 4.65 -15.63 -14.47
C LEU A 10 3.74 -14.58 -13.81
N VAL A 11 2.54 -14.97 -13.40
CA VAL A 11 1.61 -14.08 -12.67
C VAL A 11 2.03 -13.91 -11.22
N THR A 12 2.69 -14.93 -10.62
CA THR A 12 3.09 -14.90 -9.21
C THR A 12 4.38 -14.11 -8.95
N ALA A 13 5.20 -13.86 -9.95
CA ALA A 13 6.42 -13.07 -9.78
C ALA A 13 6.16 -11.55 -9.74
N LEU A 14 5.04 -11.09 -10.32
CA LEU A 14 4.68 -9.67 -10.30
C LEU A 14 3.78 -9.27 -9.11
N SER A 15 3.08 -10.22 -8.48
CA SER A 15 2.18 -9.90 -7.37
C SER A 15 2.84 -9.98 -5.99
N ALA A 16 4.08 -10.41 -5.89
CA ALA A 16 4.77 -10.54 -4.60
C ALA A 16 5.48 -9.26 -4.12
N ALA A 17 5.53 -8.21 -4.95
CA ALA A 17 6.24 -6.98 -4.61
C ALA A 17 5.36 -5.87 -4.00
N THR A 18 4.07 -6.07 -3.84
CA THR A 18 3.14 -4.98 -3.49
C THR A 18 2.36 -5.16 -2.20
N VAL A 19 2.69 -6.10 -1.34
CA VAL A 19 1.96 -6.25 -0.07
C VAL A 19 2.91 -6.13 1.10
N PHE A 20 3.43 -4.93 1.36
CA PHE A 20 3.87 -4.56 2.71
C PHE A 20 3.86 -3.05 2.84
N SER A 21 2.77 -2.55 3.31
CA SER A 21 2.66 -1.18 3.78
C SER A 21 2.75 -1.17 5.29
N GLY A 22 3.33 -0.18 5.80
CA GLY A 22 3.07 0.21 7.15
C GLY A 22 4.27 0.50 8.01
N CYS A 23 5.21 1.27 7.48
CA CYS A 23 6.08 2.04 8.35
C CYS A 23 5.51 3.43 8.51
N ASN A 24 4.83 3.69 9.61
CA ASN A 24 4.47 5.04 9.99
C ASN A 24 5.70 5.74 10.55
N LYS A 25 6.56 6.30 9.68
CA LYS A 25 7.44 7.36 10.15
C LYS A 25 6.57 8.52 10.61
N LYS A 26 6.84 9.04 11.80
CA LYS A 26 6.28 10.30 12.25
C LYS A 26 6.76 11.38 11.26
N VAL A 27 5.93 11.75 10.31
CA VAL A 27 6.24 12.79 9.34
C VAL A 27 5.85 14.11 10.00
N ASP A 28 6.81 14.79 10.58
CA ASP A 28 6.64 16.19 10.98
C ASP A 28 6.59 17.04 9.72
N TYR A 29 5.40 17.39 9.27
CA TYR A 29 5.21 18.40 8.26
C TYR A 29 5.35 19.79 8.90
N ASP A 30 6.57 20.31 8.94
CA ASP A 30 6.80 21.75 9.10
C ASP A 30 6.39 22.46 7.80
N VAL A 31 5.15 22.93 7.77
CA VAL A 31 4.66 23.79 6.69
C VAL A 31 5.12 25.22 6.99
N ASP A 32 6.38 25.52 6.71
CA ASP A 32 6.85 26.91 6.58
C ASP A 32 6.60 27.38 5.13
N GLY A 33 5.39 27.70 4.82
CA GLY A 33 4.97 28.34 3.58
C GLY A 33 4.11 29.57 3.87
N ASP A 34 4.74 30.74 3.89
CA ASP A 34 4.07 32.03 3.94
C ASP A 34 3.18 32.23 2.70
N GLY A 35 1.91 31.92 2.85
CA GLY A 35 0.87 32.12 1.85
C GLY A 35 -0.49 32.27 2.49
N SER A 36 -0.84 33.50 2.82
CA SER A 36 -2.10 33.93 3.38
C SER A 36 -3.32 33.33 2.66
N SER A 37 -3.95 32.35 3.29
CA SER A 37 -5.35 31.97 3.07
C SER A 37 -6.00 31.84 4.45
N GLU A 38 -6.74 32.85 4.83
CA GLU A 38 -7.60 32.85 6.00
C GLU A 38 -8.73 31.85 5.78
N ASN A 39 -8.81 30.87 6.66
CA ASN A 39 -9.92 30.01 7.08
C ASN A 39 -9.62 28.50 6.99
N SER A 40 -8.67 28.03 7.76
CA SER A 40 -8.78 26.69 8.35
C SER A 40 -8.88 26.91 9.87
N GLY A 41 -10.08 26.67 10.40
CA GLY A 41 -10.26 26.64 11.82
C GLY A 41 -9.33 25.60 12.42
N SER A 42 -8.34 26.06 13.18
CA SER A 42 -7.59 25.20 14.09
C SER A 42 -8.62 24.65 15.08
N GLY A 43 -9.12 23.45 14.81
CA GLY A 43 -9.82 22.65 15.82
C GLY A 43 -8.87 22.58 17.01
N ASP A 44 -9.36 23.04 18.15
CA ASP A 44 -8.56 23.02 19.38
C ASP A 44 -8.41 21.56 19.79
N SER A 45 -7.31 20.90 19.36
CA SER A 45 -6.97 19.53 19.78
C SER A 45 -6.99 19.38 21.31
N GLY A 46 -6.89 20.50 22.02
CA GLY A 46 -7.13 20.63 23.45
C GLY A 46 -8.53 20.21 23.90
N ALA A 47 -9.59 20.30 23.06
CA ALA A 47 -10.94 20.00 23.53
C ALA A 47 -11.15 18.51 23.78
N LEU A 48 -10.73 17.63 22.84
CA LEU A 48 -10.81 16.18 23.00
C LEU A 48 -9.85 15.68 24.09
N ALA A 49 -8.59 16.10 24.06
CA ALA A 49 -7.60 15.77 25.08
C ALA A 49 -8.07 16.17 26.48
N SER A 50 -8.52 17.41 26.63
CA SER A 50 -9.01 17.91 27.91
C SER A 50 -10.22 17.16 28.42
N ARG A 51 -11.16 16.80 27.55
CA ARG A 51 -12.37 16.06 27.90
C ARG A 51 -12.07 14.65 28.40
N LEU A 52 -11.12 13.97 27.74
CA LEU A 52 -10.73 12.60 28.06
C LEU A 52 -9.61 12.52 29.12
N GLY A 53 -9.05 13.68 29.50
CA GLY A 53 -7.93 13.77 30.45
C GLY A 53 -6.63 13.21 29.92
N ILE A 54 -6.40 13.30 28.59
CA ILE A 54 -5.19 12.82 27.94
C ILE A 54 -4.06 13.82 28.19
N PRO A 55 -2.89 13.37 28.69
CA PRO A 55 -1.71 14.23 28.83
C PRO A 55 -1.01 14.39 27.46
N GLU A 56 -0.18 15.42 27.29
CA GLU A 56 0.66 15.61 26.11
C GLU A 56 1.74 14.50 26.03
N SER A 57 2.25 14.05 27.15
CA SER A 57 3.23 12.96 27.28
C SER A 57 2.91 12.08 28.48
N TYR A 58 3.39 10.85 28.48
CA TYR A 58 3.15 9.93 29.59
C TYR A 58 4.34 8.97 29.78
N GLU A 59 4.74 8.80 31.04
CA GLU A 59 5.67 7.76 31.47
C GLU A 59 5.05 6.99 32.63
N GLY A 60 4.96 5.66 32.50
CA GLY A 60 4.40 4.82 33.54
C GLY A 60 4.59 3.33 33.28
N ASP A 61 4.55 2.56 34.36
CA ASP A 61 4.67 1.10 34.31
C ASP A 61 3.27 0.46 34.21
N ILE A 62 3.15 -0.61 33.44
CA ILE A 62 2.01 -1.54 33.42
C ILE A 62 2.43 -2.77 34.27
N GLU A 63 1.48 -3.29 35.04
CA GLU A 63 1.72 -4.52 35.81
C GLU A 63 2.08 -5.68 34.86
N VAL A 64 3.10 -6.46 35.19
CA VAL A 64 3.53 -7.59 34.34
C VAL A 64 2.73 -8.86 34.59
N GLY A 65 2.05 -8.98 35.75
CA GLY A 65 1.27 -10.16 36.10
C GLY A 65 2.07 -11.48 35.97
N ASP A 66 1.44 -12.48 35.38
CA ASP A 66 2.03 -13.80 35.11
C ASP A 66 2.58 -13.91 33.68
N SER A 67 2.75 -12.79 32.95
CA SER A 67 3.19 -12.76 31.54
C SER A 67 4.58 -13.34 31.30
N GLY A 68 5.42 -13.39 32.34
CA GLY A 68 6.82 -13.78 32.20
C GLY A 68 7.75 -12.66 31.78
N LEU A 69 7.23 -11.47 31.45
CA LEU A 69 8.00 -10.26 31.15
C LEU A 69 8.64 -9.69 32.41
N LYS A 70 9.74 -8.97 32.26
CA LYS A 70 10.41 -8.25 33.35
C LYS A 70 9.81 -6.86 33.55
N SER A 71 9.46 -6.19 32.45
CA SER A 71 8.80 -4.90 32.50
C SER A 71 7.87 -4.69 31.31
N ILE A 72 6.81 -3.92 31.52
CA ILE A 72 5.96 -3.34 30.48
C ILE A 72 5.80 -1.87 30.84
N LYS A 73 6.18 -0.99 29.89
CA LYS A 73 6.16 0.45 30.12
C LYS A 73 5.43 1.16 29.01
N ILE A 74 4.90 2.32 29.34
CA ILE A 74 4.51 3.34 28.38
C ILE A 74 5.46 4.51 28.62
N LYS A 75 6.15 4.95 27.56
CA LYS A 75 7.00 6.13 27.58
C LYS A 75 6.91 6.83 26.25
N ASP A 76 5.99 7.78 26.17
CA ASP A 76 5.76 8.57 24.99
C ASP A 76 5.80 10.06 25.36
N ASP A 77 6.65 10.79 24.65
CA ASP A 77 6.87 12.22 24.88
C ASP A 77 5.85 13.08 24.10
N ASP A 78 5.06 12.51 23.18
CA ASP A 78 4.11 13.22 22.35
C ASP A 78 2.93 12.32 21.91
N ILE A 79 1.95 12.15 22.80
CA ILE A 79 0.76 11.33 22.54
C ILE A 79 -0.06 11.95 21.42
N SER A 80 -0.20 11.21 20.33
CA SER A 80 -0.91 11.65 19.13
C SER A 80 -2.44 11.50 19.29
N ILE A 81 -3.18 12.57 19.02
CA ILE A 81 -4.64 12.57 19.05
C ILE A 81 -5.22 13.34 17.86
N PRO A 82 -6.43 12.97 17.37
CA PRO A 82 -7.10 13.75 16.33
C PRO A 82 -7.34 15.20 16.73
N SER A 83 -7.26 16.11 15.76
CA SER A 83 -7.60 17.52 15.96
C SER A 83 -9.10 17.79 16.11
N SER A 84 -9.94 16.80 15.89
CA SER A 84 -11.41 16.90 16.00
C SER A 84 -11.87 16.91 17.46
N ASP A 85 -13.00 17.58 17.72
CA ASP A 85 -13.61 17.63 19.08
C ASP A 85 -14.27 16.32 19.51
N SER A 86 -14.55 15.43 18.55
CA SER A 86 -15.20 14.13 18.77
C SER A 86 -14.86 13.16 17.67
N MET A 87 -15.07 11.89 17.94
CA MET A 87 -14.90 10.82 16.95
C MET A 87 -16.23 10.13 16.66
N SER A 88 -16.31 9.45 15.53
CA SER A 88 -17.49 8.75 15.03
C SER A 88 -17.14 7.31 14.70
N ILE A 89 -18.15 6.42 14.62
CA ILE A 89 -18.00 5.16 13.89
C ILE A 89 -18.59 5.38 12.50
N ILE A 90 -17.83 5.06 11.46
CA ILE A 90 -18.24 5.28 10.07
C ILE A 90 -18.26 3.95 9.34
N ASN A 91 -19.40 3.65 8.70
CA ASN A 91 -19.58 2.43 7.96
C ASN A 91 -19.23 2.61 6.48
N TYR A 92 -18.47 1.68 5.97
CA TYR A 92 -18.13 1.53 4.57
C TYR A 92 -18.58 0.15 4.10
N LYS A 93 -18.62 -0.02 2.81
CA LYS A 93 -18.82 -1.32 2.17
C LYS A 93 -17.76 -1.54 1.10
N SER A 94 -17.48 -2.80 0.80
CA SER A 94 -16.66 -3.10 -0.37
C SER A 94 -17.22 -2.40 -1.60
N ASN A 95 -16.37 -1.73 -2.35
CA ASN A 95 -16.76 -1.13 -3.62
C ASN A 95 -16.98 -2.22 -4.67
N THR A 96 -17.69 -1.91 -5.72
CA THR A 96 -17.85 -2.73 -6.92
C THR A 96 -17.63 -1.86 -8.13
N PHE A 97 -16.92 -2.37 -9.12
CA PHE A 97 -16.60 -1.62 -10.31
C PHE A 97 -17.68 -1.81 -11.38
N ASP A 98 -18.65 -0.90 -11.43
CA ASP A 98 -19.54 -0.84 -12.58
C ASP A 98 -18.82 -0.25 -13.80
N ASN A 99 -19.41 -0.45 -14.97
CA ASN A 99 -18.83 0.03 -16.23
C ASN A 99 -18.63 1.54 -16.25
N ALA A 100 -19.49 2.30 -15.56
CA ALA A 100 -19.39 3.76 -15.50
C ALA A 100 -18.18 4.21 -14.68
N TYR A 101 -17.89 3.52 -13.56
CA TYR A 101 -16.71 3.77 -12.77
C TYR A 101 -15.43 3.42 -13.54
N LYS A 102 -15.36 2.23 -14.17
CA LYS A 102 -14.23 1.81 -15.00
C LYS A 102 -13.98 2.81 -16.14
N GLN A 103 -15.04 3.23 -16.83
CA GLN A 103 -14.94 4.28 -17.85
C GLN A 103 -14.35 5.57 -17.30
N LYS A 104 -14.86 6.05 -16.15
CA LYS A 104 -14.37 7.28 -15.50
C LYS A 104 -12.88 7.19 -15.22
N VAL A 105 -12.41 6.10 -14.62
CA VAL A 105 -11.00 5.93 -14.26
C VAL A 105 -10.14 5.78 -15.52
N CYS A 106 -10.51 4.93 -16.47
CA CYS A 106 -9.78 4.79 -17.74
C CYS A 106 -9.64 6.13 -18.47
N GLU A 107 -10.74 6.91 -18.57
CA GLU A 107 -10.73 8.21 -19.24
C GLU A 107 -9.99 9.31 -18.47
N ALA A 108 -9.80 9.18 -17.18
CA ALA A 108 -9.00 10.07 -16.36
C ALA A 108 -7.50 9.75 -16.48
N VAL A 109 -7.15 8.48 -16.59
CA VAL A 109 -5.77 8.00 -16.59
C VAL A 109 -5.15 8.03 -17.99
N PHE A 110 -5.88 7.57 -19.01
CA PHE A 110 -5.34 7.39 -20.36
C PHE A 110 -5.60 8.57 -21.31
N ASP A 111 -4.67 8.80 -22.24
CA ASP A 111 -4.86 9.71 -23.36
C ASP A 111 -5.90 9.16 -24.34
N LYS A 112 -7.12 9.64 -24.23
CA LYS A 112 -8.24 9.25 -25.11
C LYS A 112 -7.97 9.45 -26.59
N SER A 113 -7.07 10.36 -26.96
CA SER A 113 -6.75 10.59 -28.37
C SER A 113 -5.96 9.45 -29.00
N LYS A 114 -5.28 8.64 -28.19
CA LYS A 114 -4.53 7.45 -28.60
C LYS A 114 -5.38 6.15 -28.55
N GLY A 115 -6.59 6.25 -27.99
CA GLY A 115 -7.50 5.12 -27.82
C GLY A 115 -7.32 4.41 -26.47
N ILE A 116 -8.39 3.74 -26.05
CA ILE A 116 -8.42 2.85 -24.88
C ILE A 116 -8.91 1.50 -25.37
N TYR A 117 -8.19 0.45 -25.03
CA TYR A 117 -8.41 -0.89 -25.56
C TYR A 117 -8.62 -1.88 -24.44
N VAL A 118 -9.39 -2.93 -24.71
CA VAL A 118 -9.49 -4.09 -23.81
C VAL A 118 -8.20 -4.90 -23.91
N TYR A 119 -7.66 -5.32 -22.78
CA TYR A 119 -6.66 -6.36 -22.73
C TYR A 119 -7.36 -7.70 -22.46
N ASP A 120 -7.12 -8.65 -23.34
CA ASP A 120 -7.67 -10.00 -23.24
C ASP A 120 -6.53 -11.01 -23.33
N TRP A 121 -6.25 -11.67 -22.23
CA TRP A 121 -5.19 -12.67 -22.15
C TRP A 121 -5.33 -13.83 -23.14
N GLU A 122 -6.58 -14.16 -23.47
CA GLU A 122 -6.88 -15.28 -24.36
C GLU A 122 -6.83 -14.87 -25.84
N HIS A 123 -6.95 -13.57 -26.13
CA HIS A 123 -7.07 -13.04 -27.49
C HIS A 123 -6.14 -11.86 -27.74
N GLN A 124 -4.84 -12.05 -27.47
CA GLN A 124 -3.82 -11.04 -27.72
C GLN A 124 -3.71 -10.73 -29.22
N THR A 125 -3.31 -9.51 -29.58
CA THR A 125 -3.07 -9.15 -30.96
C THR A 125 -1.73 -9.71 -31.45
N LYS A 126 -1.58 -9.78 -32.79
CA LYS A 126 -0.28 -10.14 -33.38
C LYS A 126 0.85 -9.23 -32.92
N SER A 127 0.57 -7.95 -32.70
CA SER A 127 1.58 -7.01 -32.22
C SER A 127 2.00 -7.31 -30.79
N ASP A 128 1.04 -7.66 -29.91
CA ASP A 128 1.34 -8.02 -28.51
C ASP A 128 2.16 -9.31 -28.45
N LEU A 129 1.74 -10.32 -29.22
CA LEU A 129 2.46 -11.60 -29.32
C LEU A 129 3.87 -11.42 -29.93
N GLN A 130 4.00 -10.57 -30.96
CA GLN A 130 5.31 -10.29 -31.57
C GLN A 130 6.26 -9.62 -30.57
N SER A 131 5.77 -8.66 -29.77
CA SER A 131 6.57 -8.02 -28.72
C SER A 131 7.10 -9.01 -27.70
N GLN A 132 6.27 -9.99 -27.29
CA GLN A 132 6.69 -11.06 -26.41
C GLN A 132 7.72 -12.00 -27.08
N ILE A 133 7.48 -12.36 -28.35
CA ILE A 133 8.43 -13.17 -29.10
C ILE A 133 9.79 -12.46 -29.18
N ASP A 134 9.81 -11.17 -29.48
CA ASP A 134 11.05 -10.40 -29.58
C ASP A 134 11.79 -10.38 -28.23
N SER A 135 11.08 -10.24 -27.11
CA SER A 135 11.66 -10.32 -25.76
C SER A 135 12.25 -11.69 -25.47
N PHE A 136 11.51 -12.78 -25.74
CA PHE A 136 12.03 -14.13 -25.54
C PHE A 136 13.17 -14.49 -26.49
N GLN A 137 13.20 -13.92 -27.69
CA GLN A 137 14.33 -14.08 -28.60
C GLN A 137 15.60 -13.41 -28.07
N ALA A 138 15.48 -12.22 -27.48
CA ALA A 138 16.59 -11.55 -26.82
C ALA A 138 17.14 -12.41 -25.66
N MET A 139 16.27 -12.91 -24.79
CA MET A 139 16.62 -13.80 -23.68
C MET A 139 17.27 -15.11 -24.19
N LEU A 140 16.77 -15.66 -25.30
CA LEU A 140 17.32 -16.86 -25.93
C LEU A 140 18.75 -16.68 -26.44
N GLU A 141 19.04 -15.56 -27.12
CA GLU A 141 20.40 -15.27 -27.62
C GLU A 141 21.39 -15.16 -26.46
N GLU A 142 20.95 -14.67 -25.36
CA GLU A 142 21.71 -14.52 -24.15
C GLU A 142 21.96 -15.85 -23.43
N ALA A 143 20.92 -16.66 -23.23
CA ALA A 143 21.06 -18.02 -22.70
C ALA A 143 22.06 -18.84 -23.50
N LYS A 144 22.06 -18.71 -24.85
CA LYS A 144 23.03 -19.31 -25.71
C LYS A 144 24.47 -18.79 -25.47
N ALA A 145 24.61 -17.48 -25.25
CA ALA A 145 25.90 -16.86 -25.03
C ALA A 145 26.50 -17.28 -23.67
N SER A 146 25.68 -17.43 -22.64
CA SER A 146 26.10 -17.90 -21.31
C SER A 146 26.21 -19.42 -21.20
N GLY A 147 25.62 -20.16 -22.14
CA GLY A 147 25.55 -21.64 -22.12
C GLY A 147 24.51 -22.17 -21.15
N ASP A 148 23.53 -21.37 -20.79
CA ASP A 148 22.37 -21.76 -19.97
C ASP A 148 21.36 -22.56 -20.81
N THR A 149 21.49 -23.87 -20.76
CA THR A 149 20.67 -24.78 -21.56
C THR A 149 19.22 -24.90 -21.04
N GLU A 150 18.98 -24.58 -19.80
CA GLU A 150 17.62 -24.62 -19.19
C GLU A 150 16.81 -23.44 -19.70
N THR A 151 17.34 -22.22 -19.59
CA THR A 151 16.72 -21.01 -20.13
C THR A 151 16.62 -21.08 -21.66
N GLU A 152 17.62 -21.63 -22.38
CA GLU A 152 17.54 -21.85 -23.82
C GLU A 152 16.32 -22.73 -24.19
N SER A 153 16.13 -23.84 -23.48
CA SER A 153 15.00 -24.75 -23.73
C SER A 153 13.66 -24.08 -23.45
N TYR A 154 13.56 -23.36 -22.34
CA TYR A 154 12.38 -22.61 -21.95
C TYR A 154 11.98 -21.56 -22.99
N CYS A 155 12.93 -20.72 -23.40
CA CYS A 155 12.68 -19.69 -24.42
C CYS A 155 12.22 -20.28 -25.76
N ASN A 156 12.85 -21.36 -26.22
CA ASN A 156 12.45 -22.02 -27.47
C ASN A 156 11.03 -22.59 -27.39
N GLU A 157 10.64 -23.21 -26.26
CA GLU A 157 9.30 -23.76 -26.07
C GLU A 157 8.26 -22.62 -26.06
N TYR A 158 8.56 -21.51 -25.36
CA TYR A 158 7.63 -20.40 -25.23
C TYR A 158 7.47 -19.60 -26.52
N ILE A 159 8.55 -19.34 -27.25
CA ILE A 159 8.49 -18.72 -28.60
C ILE A 159 7.62 -19.58 -29.53
N SER A 160 7.81 -20.90 -29.54
CA SER A 160 6.99 -21.78 -30.38
C SER A 160 5.51 -21.72 -30.03
N TYR A 161 5.19 -21.63 -28.73
CA TYR A 161 3.82 -21.44 -28.25
C TYR A 161 3.22 -20.11 -28.74
N LEU A 162 3.95 -19.00 -28.59
CA LEU A 162 3.51 -17.68 -29.05
C LEU A 162 3.34 -17.60 -30.58
N GLU A 163 4.23 -18.26 -31.34
CA GLU A 163 4.10 -18.35 -32.81
C GLU A 163 2.84 -19.13 -33.23
N ASP A 164 2.46 -20.17 -32.49
CA ASP A 164 1.21 -20.91 -32.72
C ASP A 164 -0.02 -20.05 -32.41
N GLU A 165 -0.02 -19.33 -31.29
CA GLU A 165 -1.10 -18.37 -30.92
C GLU A 165 -1.22 -17.25 -31.99
N MET A 166 -0.12 -16.74 -32.50
CA MET A 166 -0.10 -15.68 -33.52
C MET A 166 -0.85 -16.05 -34.80
N THR A 167 -0.97 -17.35 -35.12
CA THR A 167 -1.68 -17.78 -36.34
C THR A 167 -3.17 -17.43 -36.31
N ASN A 168 -3.76 -17.34 -35.11
CA ASN A 168 -5.19 -17.07 -34.91
C ASN A 168 -5.43 -15.66 -34.32
N ALA A 169 -4.38 -14.94 -33.98
CA ALA A 169 -4.46 -13.62 -33.36
C ALA A 169 -5.03 -12.55 -34.33
N THR A 170 -5.66 -11.55 -33.77
CA THR A 170 -6.19 -10.39 -34.51
C THR A 170 -5.08 -9.41 -34.85
N ASP A 171 -5.29 -8.58 -35.86
CA ASP A 171 -4.34 -7.52 -36.22
C ASP A 171 -4.54 -6.23 -35.40
N GLU A 172 -5.74 -6.04 -34.83
CA GLU A 172 -6.12 -4.81 -34.14
C GLU A 172 -6.70 -5.15 -32.76
N ARG A 173 -6.37 -4.31 -31.78
CA ARG A 173 -6.93 -4.38 -30.43
C ARG A 173 -8.41 -4.01 -30.42
N THR A 174 -9.17 -4.65 -29.57
CA THR A 174 -10.58 -4.31 -29.34
C THR A 174 -10.67 -3.04 -28.51
N GLY A 175 -11.38 -2.01 -29.01
CA GLY A 175 -11.64 -0.81 -28.24
C GLY A 175 -12.44 -1.10 -26.96
N ALA A 176 -12.29 -0.27 -25.93
CA ALA A 176 -12.91 -0.47 -24.61
C ALA A 176 -14.44 -0.59 -24.63
N GLY A 177 -15.10 -0.05 -25.67
CA GLY A 177 -16.54 -0.23 -25.89
C GLY A 177 -17.38 0.28 -24.72
N ASP A 178 -18.06 -0.61 -24.03
CA ASP A 178 -18.90 -0.32 -22.87
C ASP A 178 -18.17 -0.46 -21.51
N TYR A 179 -16.86 -0.68 -21.54
CA TYR A 179 -16.03 -0.87 -20.34
C TYR A 179 -16.45 -2.06 -19.47
N SER A 180 -16.98 -3.12 -20.07
CA SER A 180 -17.38 -4.33 -19.36
C SER A 180 -16.21 -5.25 -18.99
N ALA A 181 -15.05 -5.11 -19.65
CA ALA A 181 -13.84 -5.84 -19.34
C ALA A 181 -13.29 -5.50 -17.93
N THR A 182 -12.31 -6.28 -17.48
CA THR A 182 -11.55 -6.03 -16.25
C THR A 182 -10.25 -5.30 -16.52
N ASP A 183 -9.63 -5.54 -17.68
CA ASP A 183 -8.30 -5.06 -18.00
C ASP A 183 -8.32 -4.20 -19.25
N PHE A 184 -7.64 -3.06 -19.16
CA PHE A 184 -7.59 -2.07 -20.22
C PHE A 184 -6.16 -1.63 -20.49
N ILE A 185 -5.83 -1.36 -21.76
CA ILE A 185 -4.57 -0.77 -22.16
C ILE A 185 -4.84 0.62 -22.73
N GLY A 186 -3.99 1.56 -22.37
CA GLY A 186 -3.98 2.92 -22.90
C GLY A 186 -2.63 3.59 -22.73
N ASN A 187 -2.51 4.78 -23.29
CA ASN A 187 -1.26 5.53 -23.19
C ASN A 187 -1.31 6.58 -22.08
N ILE A 188 -0.21 6.69 -21.34
CA ILE A 188 0.15 7.86 -20.55
C ILE A 188 1.41 8.45 -21.19
N GLY A 189 1.32 9.67 -21.70
CA GLY A 189 2.40 10.20 -22.54
C GLY A 189 2.67 9.32 -23.76
N ASP A 190 3.92 8.91 -23.96
CA ASP A 190 4.33 8.09 -25.10
C ASP A 190 4.37 6.60 -24.80
N TYR A 191 4.06 6.19 -23.58
CA TYR A 191 4.16 4.81 -23.13
C TYR A 191 2.79 4.18 -22.93
N GLU A 192 2.72 2.86 -23.09
CA GLU A 192 1.53 2.08 -22.80
C GLU A 192 1.48 1.60 -21.37
N TYR A 193 0.29 1.59 -20.81
CA TYR A 193 0.02 1.12 -19.46
C TYR A 193 -1.20 0.22 -19.46
N MET A 194 -1.20 -0.72 -18.55
CA MET A 194 -2.35 -1.57 -18.24
C MET A 194 -3.02 -1.07 -16.96
N LEU A 195 -4.35 -1.01 -17.00
CA LEU A 195 -5.19 -0.70 -15.87
C LEU A 195 -6.13 -1.89 -15.63
N SER A 196 -5.94 -2.55 -14.51
CA SER A 196 -6.69 -3.75 -14.12
C SER A 196 -7.65 -3.46 -12.98
N PHE A 197 -8.86 -3.98 -13.06
CA PHE A 197 -9.89 -3.89 -12.02
C PHE A 197 -10.24 -5.28 -11.55
N SER A 198 -10.21 -5.51 -10.25
CA SER A 198 -10.60 -6.78 -9.65
C SER A 198 -11.65 -6.56 -8.57
N ASP A 199 -12.77 -7.28 -8.69
CA ASP A 199 -13.76 -7.40 -7.62
C ASP A 199 -13.43 -8.68 -6.84
N SER A 200 -12.98 -8.56 -5.61
CA SER A 200 -12.65 -9.72 -4.79
C SER A 200 -13.91 -10.47 -4.38
N GLU A 201 -14.04 -11.73 -4.82
CA GLU A 201 -15.11 -12.63 -4.38
C GLU A 201 -14.92 -13.10 -2.92
N GLU A 202 -13.71 -13.02 -2.37
CA GLU A 202 -13.37 -13.54 -1.03
C GLU A 202 -13.44 -12.48 0.09
N GLY A 203 -14.02 -11.33 -0.19
CA GLY A 203 -14.29 -10.33 0.86
C GLY A 203 -13.12 -9.41 1.23
N LEU A 204 -12.06 -9.41 0.42
CA LEU A 204 -10.92 -8.51 0.60
C LEU A 204 -11.14 -7.12 -0.04
N GLY A 205 -12.30 -6.88 -0.67
CA GLY A 205 -12.63 -5.62 -1.31
C GLY A 205 -12.20 -5.52 -2.77
N ALA A 206 -12.75 -4.54 -3.46
CA ALA A 206 -12.37 -4.23 -4.83
C ALA A 206 -11.00 -3.55 -4.88
N ASN A 207 -10.26 -3.77 -5.95
CA ASN A 207 -8.99 -3.10 -6.17
C ASN A 207 -8.82 -2.70 -7.63
N PHE A 208 -8.00 -1.69 -7.90
CA PHE A 208 -7.47 -1.46 -9.24
C PHE A 208 -5.96 -1.22 -9.19
N GLU A 209 -5.30 -1.58 -10.26
CA GLU A 209 -3.87 -1.44 -10.43
C GLU A 209 -3.54 -0.82 -11.79
N LEU A 210 -2.65 0.16 -11.79
CA LEU A 210 -2.04 0.76 -12.98
C LEU A 210 -0.58 0.34 -13.04
N SER A 211 -0.16 -0.27 -14.13
CA SER A 211 1.23 -0.68 -14.34
C SER A 211 1.70 -0.42 -15.77
N TYR A 212 3.00 -0.25 -15.96
CA TYR A 212 3.61 -0.15 -17.28
C TYR A 212 3.36 -1.42 -18.10
N TYR A 213 3.10 -1.27 -19.40
CA TYR A 213 2.81 -2.40 -20.30
C TYR A 213 3.70 -2.38 -21.56
N PRO A 214 4.23 -3.53 -21.99
CA PRO A 214 4.31 -4.77 -21.21
C PRO A 214 5.29 -4.65 -20.04
N SER A 215 5.06 -5.36 -18.95
CA SER A 215 5.91 -5.26 -17.75
C SER A 215 7.38 -5.57 -18.03
N GLU A 216 7.67 -6.51 -18.93
CA GLU A 216 9.01 -6.86 -19.37
C GLU A 216 9.68 -5.74 -20.18
N GLY A 217 8.89 -4.77 -20.63
CA GLY A 217 9.37 -3.61 -21.37
C GLY A 217 9.84 -2.45 -20.50
N LEU A 218 9.89 -2.59 -19.19
CA LEU A 218 10.29 -1.49 -18.29
C LEU A 218 11.69 -0.97 -18.61
N ILE A 219 12.60 -1.82 -19.12
CA ILE A 219 13.91 -1.41 -19.63
C ILE A 219 13.82 -0.48 -20.85
N ASN A 220 12.74 -0.53 -21.62
CA ASN A 220 12.51 0.42 -22.73
C ASN A 220 12.01 1.79 -22.21
N TYR A 221 11.36 1.78 -21.06
CA TYR A 221 10.95 2.99 -20.36
C TYR A 221 12.15 3.71 -19.74
N LYS A 222 13.04 2.94 -19.07
CA LYS A 222 14.26 3.42 -18.42
C LYS A 222 15.47 2.67 -18.97
N PRO A 223 15.96 2.99 -20.18
CA PRO A 223 17.09 2.27 -20.77
C PRO A 223 18.42 2.63 -20.10
N HIS A 224 19.24 1.63 -19.82
CA HIS A 224 20.60 1.81 -19.33
C HIS A 224 21.60 0.91 -20.11
N GLU A 225 22.79 1.44 -20.41
CA GLU A 225 23.81 0.68 -21.14
C GLU A 225 24.30 -0.51 -20.31
N GLY A 226 24.19 -1.70 -20.86
CA GLY A 226 24.60 -2.95 -20.21
C GLY A 226 23.52 -3.61 -19.36
N ALA A 227 22.36 -2.96 -19.19
CA ALA A 227 21.26 -3.56 -18.49
C ALA A 227 20.31 -4.30 -19.45
N THR A 228 19.74 -5.38 -18.96
CA THR A 228 18.69 -6.17 -19.61
C THR A 228 17.36 -6.02 -18.86
N TYR A 229 17.43 -5.88 -17.56
CA TYR A 229 16.26 -5.70 -16.71
C TYR A 229 16.40 -4.43 -15.87
N VAL A 230 15.28 -3.85 -15.51
CA VAL A 230 15.21 -2.73 -14.57
C VAL A 230 14.01 -2.93 -13.66
N TYR A 231 14.21 -2.61 -12.39
CA TYR A 231 13.15 -2.66 -11.40
C TYR A 231 13.11 -1.34 -10.63
N ALA A 232 11.93 -0.98 -10.17
CA ALA A 232 11.71 0.19 -9.34
C ALA A 232 11.27 -0.26 -7.94
N TYR A 233 12.02 0.17 -6.94
CA TYR A 233 11.79 -0.21 -5.55
C TYR A 233 11.62 1.02 -4.66
N ASP A 234 11.02 0.81 -3.51
CA ASP A 234 11.16 1.72 -2.40
C ASP A 234 12.62 1.70 -1.92
N ALA A 235 13.22 2.88 -1.77
CA ALA A 235 14.62 3.02 -1.38
C ALA A 235 14.98 2.28 -0.08
N GLN A 236 14.02 2.11 0.83
CA GLN A 236 14.25 1.38 2.09
C GLN A 236 14.47 -0.14 1.88
N TYR A 237 14.09 -0.69 0.72
CA TYR A 237 14.25 -2.11 0.39
C TYR A 237 15.35 -2.35 -0.64
N GLY A 238 16.11 -1.30 -1.00
CA GLY A 238 17.28 -1.43 -1.84
C GLY A 238 18.37 -2.27 -1.17
N ASP A 239 19.32 -2.74 -1.98
CA ASP A 239 20.47 -3.50 -1.46
C ASP A 239 21.25 -2.63 -0.44
N GLU A 240 21.79 -3.23 0.61
CA GLU A 240 22.57 -2.53 1.66
C GLU A 240 23.75 -1.71 1.11
N ASP A 241 24.21 -2.03 -0.12
CA ASP A 241 25.29 -1.33 -0.81
C ASP A 241 24.85 -0.08 -1.60
N VAL A 242 23.56 0.27 -1.61
CA VAL A 242 23.06 1.46 -2.32
C VAL A 242 23.46 2.72 -1.58
N ASP A 243 24.11 3.66 -2.28
CA ASP A 243 24.55 4.93 -1.72
C ASP A 243 23.36 5.88 -1.49
N GLU A 244 22.85 5.90 -0.27
CA GLU A 244 21.74 6.78 0.14
C GLU A 244 22.03 8.28 -0.07
N SER A 245 23.28 8.66 -0.28
CA SER A 245 23.67 10.04 -0.56
C SER A 245 23.53 10.45 -2.03
N MET A 246 23.16 9.53 -2.91
CA MET A 246 22.89 9.85 -4.32
C MET A 246 21.74 10.85 -4.43
N PRO A 247 21.88 11.89 -5.28
CA PRO A 247 20.79 12.83 -5.47
C PRO A 247 19.64 12.18 -6.25
N ASN A 248 18.41 12.48 -5.83
CA ASN A 248 17.23 12.13 -6.61
C ASN A 248 17.20 13.00 -7.88
N SER A 249 17.17 12.37 -9.04
CA SER A 249 17.17 13.03 -10.36
C SER A 249 15.77 13.44 -10.82
N CYS A 250 14.74 13.14 -10.04
CA CYS A 250 13.35 13.49 -10.35
C CYS A 250 13.19 14.99 -10.56
N THR A 251 12.42 15.35 -11.58
CA THR A 251 12.11 16.75 -11.89
C THR A 251 11.11 17.39 -10.92
N PHE A 252 10.39 16.58 -10.16
CA PHE A 252 9.47 16.99 -9.11
C PHE A 252 10.16 16.95 -7.74
N THR A 253 9.79 17.87 -6.88
CA THR A 253 10.05 17.74 -5.45
C THR A 253 9.12 16.71 -4.81
N GLN A 254 9.41 16.26 -3.60
CA GLN A 254 8.55 15.34 -2.86
C GLN A 254 7.13 15.87 -2.71
N ASP A 255 6.97 17.16 -2.37
CA ASP A 255 5.64 17.79 -2.20
C ASP A 255 4.87 17.88 -3.52
N GLU A 256 5.55 18.16 -4.63
CA GLU A 256 4.94 18.15 -5.95
C GLU A 256 4.52 16.73 -6.36
N ALA A 257 5.31 15.70 -6.05
CA ALA A 257 4.96 14.31 -6.29
C ALA A 257 3.75 13.87 -5.45
N VAL A 258 3.70 14.25 -4.16
CA VAL A 258 2.52 14.02 -3.30
C VAL A 258 1.27 14.67 -3.90
N SER A 259 1.39 15.93 -4.38
CA SER A 259 0.26 16.63 -4.99
C SER A 259 -0.21 15.95 -6.27
N LEU A 260 0.71 15.49 -7.13
CA LEU A 260 0.40 14.72 -8.34
C LEU A 260 -0.32 13.40 -8.02
N ALA A 261 0.14 12.69 -7.01
CA ALA A 261 -0.48 11.45 -6.57
C ALA A 261 -1.90 11.68 -6.03
N GLN A 262 -2.12 12.74 -5.25
CA GLN A 262 -3.45 13.12 -4.76
C GLN A 262 -4.38 13.54 -5.91
N GLU A 263 -3.90 14.30 -6.89
CA GLU A 263 -4.68 14.64 -8.08
C GLU A 263 -5.06 13.40 -8.89
N PHE A 264 -4.15 12.45 -9.04
CA PHE A 264 -4.41 11.16 -9.69
C PHE A 264 -5.52 10.40 -8.95
N LEU A 265 -5.41 10.21 -7.64
CA LEU A 265 -6.41 9.52 -6.82
C LEU A 265 -7.77 10.20 -6.90
N SER A 266 -7.82 11.54 -6.80
CA SER A 266 -9.07 12.30 -6.94
C SER A 266 -9.68 12.15 -8.33
N SER A 267 -8.89 12.12 -9.41
CA SER A 267 -9.37 11.86 -10.76
C SER A 267 -10.02 10.48 -10.89
N CYS A 268 -9.49 9.50 -10.18
CA CYS A 268 -10.07 8.16 -10.06
C CYS A 268 -11.31 8.11 -9.16
N GLY A 269 -11.62 9.20 -8.44
CA GLY A 269 -12.77 9.29 -7.53
C GLY A 269 -12.45 8.83 -6.12
N ILE A 270 -11.19 8.82 -5.75
CA ILE A 270 -10.68 8.56 -4.40
C ILE A 270 -10.28 9.92 -3.83
N ASP A 271 -11.21 10.54 -3.15
CA ASP A 271 -11.01 11.82 -2.48
C ASP A 271 -10.70 11.59 -0.98
N ASP A 272 -10.32 12.65 -0.29
CA ASP A 272 -10.05 12.65 1.16
C ASP A 272 -8.98 11.62 1.57
N VAL A 273 -7.79 11.71 0.95
CA VAL A 273 -6.64 10.87 1.27
C VAL A 273 -5.55 11.67 1.99
N ILE A 274 -4.85 11.00 2.89
CA ILE A 274 -3.72 11.54 3.65
C ILE A 274 -2.47 10.70 3.32
N PRO A 275 -1.32 11.30 2.98
CA PRO A 275 -0.09 10.55 2.86
C PRO A 275 0.31 9.96 4.22
N THR A 276 0.58 8.68 4.26
CA THR A 276 1.02 7.94 5.46
C THR A 276 2.47 7.55 5.39
N TYR A 277 3.02 7.50 4.18
CA TYR A 277 4.40 7.17 3.93
C TYR A 277 4.88 7.81 2.63
N THR A 278 6.15 8.22 2.58
CA THR A 278 6.81 8.69 1.35
C THR A 278 8.29 8.36 1.41
N SER A 279 8.80 7.76 0.35
CA SER A 279 10.21 7.42 0.17
C SER A 279 10.67 7.78 -1.24
N GLN A 280 11.96 7.74 -1.48
CA GLN A 280 12.52 7.86 -2.81
C GLN A 280 12.30 6.57 -3.60
N LEU A 281 12.13 6.69 -4.91
CA LEU A 281 12.03 5.56 -5.83
C LEU A 281 13.42 5.23 -6.34
N LEU A 282 13.89 4.03 -6.01
CA LEU A 282 15.16 3.47 -6.43
C LEU A 282 14.95 2.65 -7.71
N TRP A 283 15.72 2.96 -8.75
CA TRP A 283 15.80 2.18 -9.97
C TRP A 283 17.07 1.36 -9.96
N GLU A 284 16.94 0.06 -10.07
CA GLU A 284 18.06 -0.89 -10.17
C GLU A 284 18.08 -1.52 -11.54
N TYR A 285 19.24 -1.47 -12.18
CA TYR A 285 19.50 -1.99 -13.51
C TYR A 285 20.34 -3.25 -13.42
N TYR A 286 19.88 -4.31 -14.03
CA TYR A 286 20.50 -5.62 -13.95
C TYR A 286 20.95 -6.08 -15.34
N ASP A 287 22.09 -6.72 -15.39
CA ASP A 287 22.49 -7.48 -16.57
C ASP A 287 21.76 -8.83 -16.61
N THR A 288 22.14 -9.63 -17.55
CA THR A 288 21.61 -10.97 -17.84
C THR A 288 21.87 -12.01 -16.76
N SER A 289 22.91 -11.79 -15.97
CA SER A 289 23.25 -12.65 -14.84
C SER A 289 22.53 -12.24 -13.56
N TYR A 290 21.65 -11.23 -13.65
CA TYR A 290 21.02 -10.55 -12.51
C TYR A 290 22.03 -9.88 -11.57
N ASP A 291 23.19 -9.44 -12.12
CA ASP A 291 24.10 -8.59 -11.36
C ASP A 291 23.71 -7.12 -11.56
N VAL A 292 23.67 -6.34 -10.48
CA VAL A 292 23.36 -4.90 -10.53
C VAL A 292 24.48 -4.17 -11.27
N VAL A 293 24.15 -3.53 -12.39
CA VAL A 293 25.09 -2.75 -13.20
C VAL A 293 25.01 -1.25 -12.96
N ALA A 294 23.87 -0.78 -12.46
CA ALA A 294 23.66 0.62 -12.07
C ALA A 294 22.48 0.76 -11.13
N THR A 295 22.48 1.86 -10.38
CA THR A 295 21.36 2.32 -9.56
C THR A 295 21.17 3.81 -9.72
N GLU A 296 19.93 4.29 -9.64
CA GLU A 296 19.64 5.72 -9.59
C GLU A 296 18.36 5.99 -8.78
N TYR A 297 18.27 7.15 -8.16
CA TYR A 297 17.02 7.66 -7.62
C TYR A 297 16.35 8.57 -8.67
N ASP A 298 15.15 8.21 -9.13
CA ASP A 298 14.31 9.06 -9.94
C ASP A 298 12.85 8.85 -9.57
N GLY A 299 12.34 9.68 -8.70
CA GLY A 299 10.95 9.67 -8.29
C GLY A 299 10.74 9.40 -6.82
N TYR A 300 9.48 9.12 -6.51
CA TYR A 300 8.99 8.86 -5.17
C TYR A 300 7.94 7.75 -5.19
N ILE A 301 7.95 6.95 -4.15
CA ILE A 301 6.87 6.03 -3.80
C ILE A 301 6.14 6.59 -2.59
N MET A 302 4.83 6.62 -2.67
CA MET A 302 3.99 7.21 -1.62
C MET A 302 2.84 6.27 -1.31
N THR A 303 2.55 6.13 -0.03
CA THR A 303 1.36 5.44 0.44
C THR A 303 0.40 6.44 1.05
N PHE A 304 -0.86 6.32 0.70
CA PHE A 304 -1.94 7.12 1.26
C PHE A 304 -2.95 6.21 1.95
N GLY A 305 -3.50 6.69 3.05
CA GLY A 305 -4.69 6.14 3.68
C GLY A 305 -5.90 7.04 3.45
N ARG A 306 -7.10 6.51 3.65
CA ARG A 306 -8.29 7.35 3.66
C ARG A 306 -8.26 8.29 4.85
N SER A 307 -8.58 9.55 4.63
CA SER A 307 -8.78 10.50 5.71
C SER A 307 -10.15 10.29 6.37
N VAL A 308 -10.16 9.90 7.62
CA VAL A 308 -11.37 9.77 8.41
C VAL A 308 -11.48 10.95 9.38
N ASN A 309 -12.34 11.90 9.06
CA ASN A 309 -12.48 13.16 9.83
C ASN A 309 -11.12 13.91 10.02
N GLY A 310 -10.28 13.92 8.99
CA GLY A 310 -8.96 14.57 9.03
C GLY A 310 -7.85 13.74 9.69
N THR A 311 -8.12 12.48 10.02
CA THR A 311 -7.17 11.59 10.69
C THR A 311 -6.85 10.41 9.78
N ALA A 312 -5.57 10.05 9.65
CA ALA A 312 -5.16 8.83 8.98
C ALA A 312 -5.45 7.62 9.88
N PRO A 313 -6.18 6.60 9.41
CA PRO A 313 -6.34 5.36 10.15
C PRO A 313 -5.01 4.62 10.31
N TYR A 314 -4.91 3.82 11.35
CA TYR A 314 -3.81 2.88 11.49
C TYR A 314 -4.01 1.70 10.54
N SER A 315 -2.99 1.30 9.80
CA SER A 315 -3.10 0.35 8.69
C SER A 315 -2.38 -0.98 8.92
N ALA A 316 -1.60 -1.13 9.99
CA ALA A 316 -0.94 -2.40 10.28
C ALA A 316 -1.88 -3.39 10.98
N ASP A 317 -1.62 -4.68 10.81
CA ASP A 317 -2.32 -5.74 11.52
C ASP A 317 -2.01 -5.68 13.01
N LEU A 318 -3.03 -5.82 13.84
CA LEU A 318 -2.91 -5.64 15.27
C LEU A 318 -3.65 -6.70 16.06
N SER A 319 -3.11 -7.05 17.22
CA SER A 319 -3.81 -7.81 18.24
C SER A 319 -4.67 -6.89 19.11
N MET A 320 -5.94 -7.21 19.27
CA MET A 320 -6.82 -6.48 20.18
C MET A 320 -6.69 -7.02 21.59
N VAL A 321 -6.29 -6.16 22.52
CA VAL A 321 -6.10 -6.50 23.94
C VAL A 321 -7.38 -6.37 24.75
N ASP A 322 -8.42 -5.73 24.22
CA ASP A 322 -9.67 -5.41 24.90
C ASP A 322 -10.72 -6.52 24.83
N SER A 323 -10.62 -7.43 23.87
CA SER A 323 -11.56 -8.54 23.81
C SER A 323 -11.19 -9.60 24.84
N LEU A 324 -11.71 -9.41 26.05
CA LEU A 324 -11.66 -10.40 27.15
C LEU A 324 -12.60 -11.59 26.92
N SER A 325 -13.01 -11.87 25.74
CA SER A 325 -13.65 -13.13 25.42
C SER A 325 -12.57 -14.17 25.27
N SER A 326 -12.41 -14.94 26.28
CA SER A 326 -11.38 -15.89 26.65
C SER A 326 -11.23 -17.12 25.75
N ASP A 327 -11.71 -17.12 24.52
CA ASP A 327 -11.74 -18.37 23.75
C ASP A 327 -11.10 -18.35 22.37
N ASP A 328 -10.72 -17.16 21.85
CA ASP A 328 -10.03 -17.09 20.56
C ASP A 328 -9.05 -15.90 20.54
N ASP A 329 -7.82 -16.14 20.11
CA ASP A 329 -6.87 -15.11 19.71
C ASP A 329 -7.47 -14.35 18.54
N VAL A 330 -8.13 -13.23 18.81
CA VAL A 330 -8.73 -12.42 17.75
C VAL A 330 -7.64 -11.54 17.18
N TRP A 331 -6.99 -12.07 16.16
CA TRP A 331 -6.13 -11.31 15.28
C TRP A 331 -7.01 -10.55 14.30
N TYR A 332 -6.87 -9.25 14.23
CA TYR A 332 -7.57 -8.42 13.27
C TYR A 332 -6.61 -8.06 12.14
N ASP A 333 -6.85 -8.64 10.97
CA ASP A 333 -6.22 -8.16 9.74
C ASP A 333 -6.69 -6.73 9.49
N SER A 334 -5.76 -5.85 9.18
CA SER A 334 -6.12 -4.49 8.77
C SER A 334 -6.88 -4.56 7.45
N THR A 335 -8.06 -3.97 7.44
CA THR A 335 -8.86 -3.78 6.23
C THR A 335 -8.84 -2.31 5.77
N SER A 336 -7.91 -1.53 6.30
CA SER A 336 -7.73 -0.13 5.93
C SER A 336 -7.34 0.00 4.46
N GLU A 337 -7.95 0.99 3.81
CA GLU A 337 -7.61 1.32 2.43
C GLU A 337 -6.18 1.82 2.34
N THR A 338 -5.43 1.27 1.41
CA THR A 338 -4.05 1.64 1.12
C THR A 338 -3.92 1.97 -0.36
N PHE A 339 -3.38 3.13 -0.66
CA PHE A 339 -3.19 3.61 -2.02
C PHE A 339 -1.71 3.89 -2.23
N THR A 340 -1.01 2.98 -2.92
CA THR A 340 0.42 3.15 -3.21
C THR A 340 0.58 3.69 -4.61
N ILE A 341 1.26 4.83 -4.73
CA ILE A 341 1.49 5.53 -5.98
C ILE A 341 3.00 5.73 -6.18
N GLN A 342 3.48 5.42 -7.37
CA GLN A 342 4.85 5.72 -7.79
C GLN A 342 4.83 6.85 -8.81
N VAL A 343 5.67 7.84 -8.59
CA VAL A 343 5.82 9.01 -9.47
C VAL A 343 7.30 9.17 -9.81
N ASP A 344 7.61 9.28 -11.10
CA ASP A 344 8.93 9.66 -11.58
C ASP A 344 8.88 11.00 -12.37
N SER A 345 9.96 11.35 -13.05
CA SER A 345 10.03 12.56 -13.86
C SER A 345 9.00 12.67 -14.98
N ASN A 346 8.33 11.58 -15.35
CA ASN A 346 7.26 11.55 -16.35
C ASN A 346 5.84 11.64 -15.75
N GLY A 347 5.71 11.55 -14.43
CA GLY A 347 4.44 11.58 -13.72
C GLY A 347 4.13 10.27 -13.01
N VAL A 348 2.85 9.93 -12.86
CA VAL A 348 2.42 8.67 -12.23
C VAL A 348 2.76 7.50 -13.15
N ILE A 349 3.55 6.54 -12.64
CA ILE A 349 4.02 5.37 -13.39
C ILE A 349 3.47 4.05 -12.87
N ASN A 350 3.02 4.03 -11.62
CA ASN A 350 2.37 2.87 -11.02
C ASN A 350 1.36 3.34 -9.98
N ALA A 351 0.28 2.62 -9.83
CA ALA A 351 -0.69 2.83 -8.78
C ALA A 351 -1.32 1.50 -8.36
N SER A 352 -1.35 1.24 -7.06
CA SER A 352 -2.08 0.11 -6.48
C SER A 352 -3.06 0.65 -5.43
N CYS A 353 -4.34 0.38 -5.62
CA CYS A 353 -5.42 0.89 -4.77
C CYS A 353 -6.20 -0.27 -4.18
N TYR A 354 -5.94 -0.61 -2.92
CA TYR A 354 -6.48 -1.80 -2.28
C TYR A 354 -6.59 -1.67 -0.75
N PRO A 355 -7.65 -2.21 -0.11
CA PRO A 355 -8.97 -2.45 -0.73
C PRO A 355 -9.63 -1.10 -1.04
N LEU A 356 -10.55 -1.07 -1.99
CA LEU A 356 -11.33 0.14 -2.28
C LEU A 356 -12.70 0.03 -1.64
N LEU A 357 -13.01 0.95 -0.74
CA LEU A 357 -14.25 0.99 0.00
C LEU A 357 -15.12 2.17 -0.44
N ALA A 358 -16.42 1.99 -0.39
CA ALA A 358 -17.41 3.03 -0.66
C ALA A 358 -18.18 3.39 0.62
N PRO A 359 -18.40 4.68 0.93
CA PRO A 359 -19.16 5.06 2.11
C PRO A 359 -20.62 4.58 1.98
N THR A 360 -21.17 4.04 3.07
CA THR A 360 -22.60 3.66 3.12
C THR A 360 -23.49 4.87 3.41
N GLY A 361 -22.93 5.93 3.96
CA GLY A 361 -23.65 7.08 4.50
C GLY A 361 -24.10 6.90 5.95
N ASP A 362 -23.86 5.73 6.54
CA ASP A 362 -24.20 5.45 7.94
C ASP A 362 -23.02 5.85 8.83
N GLU A 363 -23.30 6.75 9.76
CA GLU A 363 -22.32 7.28 10.72
C GLU A 363 -22.95 7.39 12.09
N GLN A 364 -22.32 6.80 13.10
CA GLN A 364 -22.64 7.03 14.50
C GLN A 364 -21.76 8.16 15.03
N LYS A 365 -22.29 9.37 15.10
CA LYS A 365 -21.57 10.58 15.52
C LYS A 365 -21.37 10.66 17.01
N ASN A 366 -20.27 11.31 17.40
CA ASN A 366 -19.99 11.67 18.80
C ASN A 366 -20.07 10.46 19.73
N VAL A 367 -19.39 9.38 19.37
CA VAL A 367 -19.34 8.19 20.23
C VAL A 367 -18.66 8.51 21.55
N GLU A 368 -19.11 7.84 22.61
CA GLU A 368 -18.52 8.00 23.94
C GLU A 368 -17.21 7.24 24.01
N LEU A 369 -16.14 7.99 24.27
CA LEU A 369 -14.79 7.46 24.33
C LEU A 369 -14.32 7.27 25.76
N MET A 370 -13.50 6.24 25.97
CA MET A 370 -12.88 5.92 27.25
C MET A 370 -11.97 7.06 27.72
N SER A 371 -12.07 7.44 28.99
CA SER A 371 -11.14 8.41 29.57
C SER A 371 -9.72 7.82 29.67
N TRP A 372 -8.70 8.68 29.67
CA TRP A 372 -7.32 8.26 29.86
C TRP A 372 -7.11 7.39 31.12
N LYS A 373 -7.79 7.75 32.20
CA LYS A 373 -7.74 6.98 33.44
C LYS A 373 -8.31 5.57 33.30
N ASP A 374 -9.44 5.45 32.60
CA ASP A 374 -10.10 4.15 32.38
C ASP A 374 -9.30 3.30 31.42
N LEU A 375 -8.70 3.93 30.39
CA LEU A 375 -7.76 3.30 29.49
C LEU A 375 -6.56 2.69 30.23
N LEU A 376 -5.88 3.44 31.11
CA LEU A 376 -4.78 2.91 31.91
C LEU A 376 -5.23 1.75 32.81
N SER A 377 -6.46 1.80 33.32
CA SER A 377 -7.02 0.69 34.09
C SER A 377 -7.27 -0.55 33.25
N ALA A 378 -7.75 -0.38 32.01
CA ALA A 378 -7.93 -1.46 31.05
C ALA A 378 -6.58 -2.09 30.67
N LEU A 379 -5.57 -1.27 30.37
CA LEU A 379 -4.22 -1.73 30.05
C LEU A 379 -3.60 -2.55 31.19
N ASN A 380 -3.64 -2.06 32.43
CA ASN A 380 -3.12 -2.78 33.58
C ASN A 380 -3.80 -4.12 33.83
N LYS A 381 -5.03 -4.29 33.38
CA LYS A 381 -5.76 -5.55 33.51
C LYS A 381 -5.47 -6.49 32.34
N ASN A 382 -5.49 -5.98 31.10
CA ASN A 382 -5.59 -6.79 29.91
C ASN A 382 -4.23 -7.11 29.29
N VAL A 383 -3.26 -6.20 29.33
CA VAL A 383 -1.95 -6.41 28.71
C VAL A 383 -1.16 -7.55 29.37
N PRO A 384 -1.13 -7.69 30.72
CA PRO A 384 -0.50 -8.85 31.35
C PRO A 384 -1.18 -10.18 30.98
N ALA A 385 -2.51 -10.18 30.86
CA ALA A 385 -3.26 -11.37 30.46
C ALA A 385 -2.92 -11.76 29.02
N TYR A 386 -2.91 -10.80 28.10
CA TYR A 386 -2.53 -11.00 26.70
C TYR A 386 -1.14 -11.66 26.59
N TYR A 387 -0.10 -11.13 27.25
CA TYR A 387 1.24 -11.71 27.19
C TYR A 387 1.41 -13.00 28.01
N THR A 388 0.48 -13.34 28.88
CA THR A 388 0.44 -14.64 29.55
C THR A 388 0.03 -15.73 28.56
N GLU A 389 -0.92 -15.41 27.67
CA GLU A 389 -1.44 -16.30 26.64
C GLU A 389 -0.56 -16.27 25.38
N ASN A 390 -0.21 -15.07 24.90
CA ASN A 390 0.62 -14.83 23.74
C ASN A 390 2.06 -14.58 24.13
N LYS A 391 2.85 -15.67 24.24
CA LYS A 391 4.25 -15.54 24.63
C LYS A 391 5.07 -14.83 23.59
N THR A 392 5.74 -13.76 23.99
CA THR A 392 6.72 -13.05 23.17
C THR A 392 8.15 -13.50 23.47
N SER A 393 9.06 -13.31 22.53
CA SER A 393 10.51 -13.49 22.71
C SER A 393 11.16 -12.35 23.50
N TYR A 394 10.48 -11.22 23.64
CA TYR A 394 10.96 -10.07 24.40
C TYR A 394 10.92 -10.32 25.92
N ASN A 395 11.83 -9.70 26.64
CA ASN A 395 11.80 -9.67 28.11
C ASN A 395 11.18 -8.39 28.66
N ASP A 396 11.29 -7.32 27.91
CA ASP A 396 10.86 -5.97 28.24
C ASP A 396 10.09 -5.40 27.07
N ILE A 397 8.98 -4.72 27.34
CA ILE A 397 8.15 -4.03 26.36
C ILE A 397 8.11 -2.55 26.75
N GLU A 398 8.41 -1.67 25.80
CA GLU A 398 8.28 -0.22 25.97
C GLU A 398 7.46 0.37 24.83
N TYR A 399 6.23 0.77 25.10
CA TYR A 399 5.38 1.47 24.14
C TYR A 399 5.79 2.94 24.11
N ASN A 400 6.42 3.37 23.03
CA ASN A 400 6.91 4.73 22.79
C ASN A 400 6.19 5.47 21.66
N ASP A 401 5.15 4.87 21.09
CA ASP A 401 4.23 5.47 20.14
C ASP A 401 2.80 5.18 20.59
N VAL A 402 2.15 6.19 21.15
CA VAL A 402 0.79 6.11 21.68
C VAL A 402 -0.12 7.05 20.91
N ARG A 403 -1.16 6.52 20.30
CA ARG A 403 -2.06 7.34 19.50
C ARG A 403 -3.52 6.94 19.62
N LEU A 404 -4.40 7.93 19.66
CA LEU A 404 -5.84 7.77 19.46
C LEU A 404 -6.11 7.99 17.96
N THR A 405 -6.61 6.99 17.27
CA THR A 405 -6.87 7.06 15.84
C THR A 405 -8.07 6.21 15.45
N TYR A 406 -8.22 5.96 14.15
CA TYR A 406 -9.19 5.01 13.61
C TYR A 406 -8.51 3.71 13.21
N TYR A 407 -9.26 2.62 13.32
CA TYR A 407 -8.89 1.32 12.76
C TYR A 407 -10.05 0.78 11.94
N CYS A 408 -9.76 0.25 10.76
CA CYS A 408 -10.77 -0.32 9.89
C CYS A 408 -10.93 -1.81 10.19
N MET A 409 -12.12 -2.21 10.56
CA MET A 409 -12.46 -3.60 10.87
C MET A 409 -13.65 -4.05 10.03
N LYS A 410 -13.67 -5.33 9.66
CA LYS A 410 -14.84 -5.96 9.07
C LYS A 410 -15.92 -6.14 10.13
N ASP A 411 -17.16 -5.77 9.83
CA ASP A 411 -18.31 -6.07 10.69
C ASP A 411 -18.71 -7.53 10.52
N GLU A 412 -18.39 -8.38 11.49
CA GLU A 412 -18.69 -9.82 11.43
C GLU A 412 -20.19 -10.12 11.38
N SER A 413 -21.03 -9.17 11.80
CA SER A 413 -22.49 -9.33 11.80
C SER A 413 -23.13 -9.00 10.45
N GLN A 414 -22.39 -8.35 9.55
CA GLN A 414 -22.88 -7.89 8.26
C GLN A 414 -21.88 -8.20 7.15
N GLU A 415 -22.34 -8.88 6.14
CA GLU A 415 -21.51 -9.22 4.97
C GLU A 415 -21.10 -7.95 4.21
N ASN A 416 -19.81 -7.84 3.89
CA ASN A 416 -19.20 -6.74 3.12
C ASN A 416 -19.34 -5.34 3.76
N ILE A 417 -19.54 -5.25 5.06
CA ILE A 417 -19.49 -3.99 5.81
C ILE A 417 -18.18 -3.90 6.59
N TYR A 418 -17.59 -2.72 6.53
CA TYR A 418 -16.35 -2.35 7.22
C TYR A 418 -16.65 -1.11 8.07
N GLN A 419 -16.00 -1.02 9.21
CA GLN A 419 -16.19 0.07 10.16
C GLN A 419 -14.87 0.72 10.50
N TYR A 420 -14.76 2.01 10.31
CA TYR A 420 -13.70 2.79 10.94
C TYR A 420 -14.14 3.13 12.36
N VAL A 421 -13.47 2.53 13.33
CA VAL A 421 -13.77 2.68 14.76
C VAL A 421 -12.64 3.41 15.47
N PRO A 422 -12.94 4.27 16.46
CA PRO A 422 -11.91 4.89 17.30
C PRO A 422 -11.20 3.87 18.17
N VAL A 423 -9.86 3.88 18.10
CA VAL A 423 -9.01 2.97 18.86
C VAL A 423 -7.82 3.70 19.46
N TRP A 424 -7.31 3.17 20.57
CA TRP A 424 -5.99 3.48 21.06
C TRP A 424 -4.99 2.47 20.53
N ILE A 425 -3.89 2.95 19.99
CA ILE A 425 -2.75 2.13 19.58
C ILE A 425 -1.61 2.40 20.54
N PHE A 426 -0.96 1.33 20.95
CA PHE A 426 0.28 1.34 21.73
C PHE A 426 1.29 0.52 20.96
N ALA A 427 2.30 1.16 20.42
CA ALA A 427 3.33 0.52 19.62
C ALA A 427 4.72 0.76 20.22
N GLN A 428 5.59 -0.22 20.03
CA GLN A 428 7.01 -0.09 20.27
C GLN A 428 7.66 0.29 18.95
N ALA A 429 8.06 1.54 18.80
CA ALA A 429 8.87 1.99 17.69
C ALA A 429 10.35 1.73 17.98
N ASP A 430 11.13 1.38 16.96
CA ASP A 430 12.57 1.20 17.13
C ASP A 430 13.25 2.54 17.39
N GLU A 431 14.21 2.58 18.36
CA GLU A 431 14.83 3.82 18.81
C GLU A 431 15.90 4.37 17.83
N GLU A 432 16.47 3.54 16.94
CA GLU A 432 17.64 3.97 16.16
C GLU A 432 17.29 4.83 14.95
N ASP A 433 16.11 4.71 14.34
CA ASP A 433 15.75 5.52 13.17
C ASP A 433 14.23 5.76 12.98
N GLY A 434 13.40 5.26 13.90
CA GLY A 434 11.93 5.32 13.77
C GLY A 434 11.40 4.44 12.66
N THR A 435 12.19 3.51 12.15
CA THR A 435 11.79 2.45 11.23
C THR A 435 11.43 1.20 12.02
N TYR A 436 10.47 0.47 11.52
CA TYR A 436 10.15 -0.86 12.02
C TYR A 436 11.10 -1.85 11.34
N ASP A 437 11.95 -2.53 12.15
CA ASP A 437 12.75 -3.64 11.63
C ASP A 437 11.82 -4.82 11.36
N TYR A 438 11.69 -5.23 10.10
CA TYR A 438 10.83 -6.34 9.68
C TYR A 438 11.29 -7.71 10.15
N ASP A 439 12.55 -7.86 10.59
CA ASP A 439 13.05 -9.11 11.15
C ASP A 439 12.59 -9.34 12.60
N TYR A 440 12.01 -8.30 13.24
CA TYR A 440 11.45 -8.39 14.59
C TYR A 440 10.05 -7.77 14.61
N PRO A 441 9.01 -8.55 14.90
CA PRO A 441 7.65 -8.00 14.93
C PRO A 441 7.57 -6.89 15.97
N VAL A 442 7.24 -5.70 15.53
CA VAL A 442 6.91 -4.56 16.38
C VAL A 442 5.79 -5.00 17.33
N GLN A 443 6.02 -4.85 18.61
CA GLN A 443 4.98 -5.12 19.59
C GLN A 443 3.97 -3.96 19.56
N ALA A 444 2.87 -4.19 18.89
CA ALA A 444 1.77 -3.22 18.85
C ALA A 444 0.49 -3.88 19.35
N ILE A 445 -0.26 -3.13 20.13
CA ILE A 445 -1.55 -3.55 20.66
C ILE A 445 -2.59 -2.47 20.42
N MET A 446 -3.83 -2.88 20.26
CA MET A 446 -4.97 -2.02 20.08
C MET A 446 -5.95 -2.17 21.25
N VAL A 447 -6.52 -1.04 21.69
CA VAL A 447 -7.62 -1.00 22.65
C VAL A 447 -8.77 -0.23 22.06
N LEU A 448 -9.97 -0.83 22.03
CA LEU A 448 -11.17 -0.10 21.63
C LEU A 448 -11.37 1.09 22.55
N SER A 449 -11.54 2.27 21.95
CA SER A 449 -11.74 3.51 22.69
C SER A 449 -13.18 3.71 23.16
N LEU A 450 -14.10 2.80 22.86
CA LEU A 450 -15.53 2.91 23.12
C LEU A 450 -15.88 2.43 24.52
N ILE A 451 -16.91 3.04 25.14
CA ILE A 451 -17.50 2.64 26.41
C ILE A 451 -18.79 1.85 26.17
#